data_4a0544e4f5545a37df5dc585956fe2d7
#
_entry.id   4a0544e4f5545a37df5dc585956fe2d7
#
_cell.length_a   1.000
_cell.length_b   1.000
_cell.length_c   1.000
_cell.angle_alpha   90.00
_cell.angle_beta   90.00
_cell.angle_gamma   90.00
#
_symmetry.space_group_name_H-M   'P 1'
#
loop_
_entity.id
_entity.type
_entity.pdbx_description
1 polymer ?
#
loop_
_entity_poly.entity_id
_entity_poly.type
_entity_poly.pdbx_seq_one_letter_code
_entity_poly.pdbx_strand_id
1 'polypeptide(L)' 'MEKSARHTLDLRGVIIPFSLLKASQVFKILKPGELLEILCSDADIQKDLLKILPHSAYKLTLIEELEKDCSYRIRLKKSF' A
#
# COMPACT_ATOMS: atom_id res chain seq x y z
N MET A 1 2.33 -23.98 -11.08
CA MET A 1 2.70 -23.37 -9.88
C MET A 1 2.26 -21.94 -9.82
N GLU A 2 1.63 -21.65 -8.79
CA GLU A 2 1.04 -20.38 -8.67
C GLU A 2 1.71 -19.56 -7.60
N LYS A 3 2.11 -18.38 -7.93
CA LYS A 3 2.66 -17.49 -6.95
C LYS A 3 1.67 -16.42 -6.62
N SER A 4 1.69 -15.99 -5.39
CA SER A 4 0.94 -14.81 -5.04
C SER A 4 1.42 -13.66 -5.89
N ALA A 5 0.51 -13.00 -6.55
CA ALA A 5 0.86 -11.82 -7.33
C ALA A 5 1.24 -10.69 -6.38
N ARG A 6 2.24 -9.93 -6.77
CA ARG A 6 2.63 -8.75 -6.03
C ARG A 6 2.46 -7.54 -6.92
N HIS A 7 1.76 -6.56 -6.42
CA HIS A 7 1.57 -5.32 -7.11
C HIS A 7 2.36 -4.24 -6.40
N THR A 8 3.06 -3.42 -7.15
CA THR A 8 3.84 -2.33 -6.57
C THR A 8 3.25 -1.02 -7.05
N LEU A 9 2.99 -0.13 -6.10
CA LEU A 9 2.42 1.17 -6.38
C LEU A 9 3.35 2.23 -5.83
N ASP A 10 3.94 3.01 -6.71
CA ASP A 10 4.88 4.06 -6.33
C ASP A 10 4.12 5.38 -6.26
N LEU A 11 3.89 5.84 -5.05
CA LEU A 11 3.17 7.09 -4.81
C LEU A 11 4.10 8.22 -4.41
N ARG A 12 5.40 8.03 -4.54
CA ARG A 12 6.35 9.09 -4.21
C ARG A 12 6.16 10.23 -5.18
N GLY A 13 6.01 11.43 -4.63
CA GLY A 13 5.78 12.62 -5.44
C GLY A 13 4.33 12.83 -5.85
N VAL A 14 3.45 11.92 -5.51
CA VAL A 14 2.02 12.06 -5.79
C VAL A 14 1.37 12.74 -4.58
N ILE A 15 0.61 13.79 -4.84
CA ILE A 15 0.02 14.55 -3.74
C ILE A 15 -1.26 13.90 -3.23
N ILE A 16 -1.56 14.14 -1.96
CA ILE A 16 -2.84 13.81 -1.36
C ILE A 16 -3.85 14.79 -1.95
N PRO A 17 -5.04 14.36 -2.35
CA PRO A 17 -5.66 13.05 -2.13
C PRO A 17 -5.47 12.04 -3.25
N PHE A 18 -4.75 12.39 -4.31
CA PHE A 18 -4.63 11.50 -5.46
C PHE A 18 -3.91 10.20 -5.09
N SER A 19 -2.92 10.29 -4.19
CA SER A 19 -2.22 9.09 -3.75
C SER A 19 -3.16 8.11 -3.05
N LEU A 20 -4.05 8.65 -2.21
CA LEU A 20 -5.00 7.80 -1.50
C LEU A 20 -6.01 7.17 -2.44
N LEU A 21 -6.45 7.94 -3.43
CA LEU A 21 -7.40 7.43 -4.40
C LEU A 21 -6.80 6.30 -5.22
N LYS A 22 -5.56 6.48 -5.68
CA LYS A 22 -4.89 5.44 -6.45
C LYS A 22 -4.71 4.17 -5.64
N ALA A 23 -4.27 4.31 -4.39
CA ALA A 23 -4.06 3.15 -3.54
C ALA A 23 -5.36 2.40 -3.30
N SER A 24 -6.44 3.13 -3.08
CA SER A 24 -7.74 2.53 -2.86
C SER A 24 -8.21 1.75 -4.09
N GLN A 25 -8.02 2.33 -5.27
CA GLN A 25 -8.43 1.68 -6.51
C GLN A 25 -7.64 0.39 -6.75
N VAL A 26 -6.34 0.43 -6.53
CA VAL A 26 -5.52 -0.77 -6.70
C VAL A 26 -5.91 -1.83 -5.68
N PHE A 27 -6.16 -1.43 -4.44
CA PHE A 27 -6.55 -2.37 -3.41
C PHE A 27 -7.84 -3.10 -3.77
N LYS A 28 -8.78 -2.41 -4.40
CA LYS A 28 -10.06 -3.00 -4.77
C LYS A 28 -9.92 -4.13 -5.79
N ILE A 29 -8.93 -4.03 -6.66
CA ILE A 29 -8.78 -5.05 -7.71
C ILE A 29 -7.89 -6.21 -7.26
N LEU A 30 -7.33 -6.14 -6.07
CA LEU A 30 -6.53 -7.24 -5.55
C LEU A 30 -7.41 -8.44 -5.24
N LYS A 31 -6.86 -9.62 -5.52
CA LYS A 31 -7.50 -10.87 -5.15
C LYS A 31 -7.00 -11.32 -3.79
N PRO A 32 -7.79 -12.12 -3.07
CA PRO A 32 -7.34 -12.62 -1.77
C PRO A 32 -5.98 -13.30 -1.89
N GLY A 33 -5.09 -13.00 -0.97
CA GLY A 33 -3.74 -13.55 -0.96
C GLY A 33 -2.73 -12.76 -1.72
N GLU A 34 -3.16 -11.81 -2.55
CA GLU A 34 -2.22 -10.98 -3.28
C GLU A 34 -1.62 -9.91 -2.38
N LEU A 35 -0.41 -9.50 -2.72
CA LEU A 35 0.32 -8.50 -1.96
C LEU A 35 0.32 -7.17 -2.70
N LEU A 36 0.19 -6.10 -1.93
CA LEU A 36 0.33 -4.75 -2.46
C LEU A 36 1.48 -4.07 -1.73
N GLU A 37 2.45 -3.63 -2.48
CA GLU A 37 3.57 -2.88 -1.92
C GLU A 37 3.43 -1.43 -2.36
N ILE A 38 3.41 -0.52 -1.40
CA ILE A 38 3.22 0.89 -1.66
C ILE A 38 4.45 1.65 -1.21
N LEU A 39 4.96 2.48 -2.09
CA LEU A 39 6.06 3.39 -1.78
C LEU A 39 5.48 4.79 -1.66
N CYS A 40 5.79 5.47 -0.58
CA CYS A 40 5.33 6.84 -0.40
C CYS A 40 6.44 7.66 0.27
N SER A 41 6.36 8.97 0.12
CA SER A 41 7.41 9.84 0.63
C SER A 41 6.97 10.61 1.87
N ASP A 42 5.82 10.29 2.42
CA ASP A 42 5.23 11.07 3.51
C ASP A 42 4.57 10.14 4.52
N ALA A 43 4.91 10.32 5.78
CA ALA A 43 4.33 9.52 6.85
C ALA A 43 2.82 9.74 6.96
N ASP A 44 2.34 10.92 6.61
CA ASP A 44 0.91 11.19 6.66
C ASP A 44 0.15 10.35 5.64
N ILE A 45 0.73 10.12 4.47
CA ILE A 45 0.12 9.25 3.47
C ILE A 45 -0.02 7.84 4.03
N GLN A 46 1.02 7.36 4.71
CA GLN A 46 0.98 6.04 5.33
C GLN A 46 -0.18 5.93 6.33
N LYS A 47 -0.30 6.91 7.21
CA LYS A 47 -1.35 6.89 8.22
C LYS A 47 -2.74 6.95 7.59
N ASP A 48 -2.90 7.82 6.60
CA ASP A 48 -4.19 7.99 5.96
C ASP A 48 -4.59 6.75 5.17
N LEU A 49 -3.63 6.10 4.52
CA LEU A 49 -3.91 4.87 3.80
C LEU A 49 -4.47 3.80 4.73
N LEU A 50 -3.86 3.64 5.89
CA LEU A 50 -4.31 2.62 6.83
C LEU A 50 -5.67 2.95 7.39
N LYS A 51 -6.07 4.21 7.36
CA LYS A 51 -7.40 4.60 7.82
C LYS A 51 -8.48 4.35 6.78
N ILE A 52 -8.19 4.59 5.51
CA ILE A 52 -9.21 4.47 4.47
C ILE A 52 -9.44 3.04 4.01
N LEU A 53 -8.46 2.17 4.19
CA LEU A 53 -8.61 0.78 3.78
C LEU A 53 -9.33 0.00 4.88
N PRO A 54 -10.25 -0.91 4.51
CA PRO A 54 -10.98 -1.67 5.53
C PRO A 54 -10.04 -2.63 6.26
N HIS A 55 -9.93 -2.46 7.56
CA HIS A 55 -8.96 -3.20 8.36
C HIS A 55 -9.18 -4.71 8.32
N SER A 56 -10.41 -5.14 8.17
CA SER A 56 -10.70 -6.57 8.11
C SER A 56 -10.36 -7.19 6.77
N ALA A 57 -10.07 -6.37 5.77
CA ALA A 57 -9.84 -6.87 4.42
C ALA A 57 -8.36 -7.02 4.07
N TYR A 58 -7.47 -6.68 4.98
CA TYR A 58 -6.05 -6.80 4.70
C TYR A 58 -5.26 -7.11 5.95
N LYS A 59 -4.05 -7.61 5.75
CA LYS A 59 -3.10 -7.81 6.82
C LYS A 59 -1.85 -7.00 6.50
N LEU A 60 -1.45 -6.16 7.43
CA LEU A 60 -0.25 -5.36 7.28
C LEU A 60 0.96 -6.24 7.56
N THR A 61 1.82 -6.42 6.56
CA THR A 61 2.96 -7.31 6.71
C THR A 61 4.28 -6.58 6.86
N LEU A 62 4.34 -5.31 6.47
CA LEU A 62 5.58 -4.56 6.57
C LEU A 62 5.31 -3.07 6.56
N ILE A 63 5.99 -2.36 7.45
CA ILE A 63 6.14 -0.91 7.37
C ILE A 63 7.61 -0.65 7.53
N GLU A 64 8.21 0.02 6.55
CA GLU A 64 9.65 0.23 6.56
C GLU A 64 9.96 1.64 6.11
N GLU A 65 10.86 2.28 6.84
CA GLU A 65 11.35 3.59 6.44
C GLU A 65 12.63 3.39 5.65
N LEU A 66 12.67 3.96 4.45
CA LEU A 66 13.83 3.85 3.58
C LEU A 66 14.68 5.10 3.76
N GLU A 67 15.83 4.93 4.39
CA GLU A 67 16.67 6.07 4.76
C GLU A 67 17.26 6.81 3.58
N LYS A 68 17.49 6.10 2.50
CA LYS A 68 18.18 6.70 1.35
C LYS A 68 17.46 7.91 0.77
N ASP A 69 16.14 7.84 0.66
CA ASP A 69 15.39 8.91 0.02
C ASP A 69 14.21 9.36 0.87
N CYS A 70 14.27 9.08 2.17
CA CYS A 70 13.26 9.50 3.12
C CYS A 70 11.87 9.03 2.73
N SER A 71 11.77 7.84 2.16
CA SER A 71 10.48 7.33 1.77
C SER A 71 10.09 6.15 2.66
N TYR A 72 8.85 5.68 2.48
CA TYR A 72 8.31 4.60 3.28
C TYR A 72 7.81 3.50 2.37
N ARG A 73 7.99 2.26 2.80
CA ARG A 73 7.46 1.09 2.11
C ARG A 73 6.43 0.43 3.00
N ILE A 74 5.23 0.23 2.45
CA ILE A 74 4.16 -0.45 3.15
C ILE A 74 3.79 -1.67 2.34
N ARG A 75 3.65 -2.81 2.98
CA ARG A 75 3.27 -4.04 2.30
C ARG A 75 2.02 -4.60 2.95
N LEU A 76 1.00 -4.82 2.14
CA LEU A 76 -0.29 -5.33 2.59
C LEU A 76 -0.60 -6.62 1.87
N LYS A 77 -1.26 -7.54 2.58
CA LYS A 77 -1.77 -8.75 1.98
C LYS A 77 -3.28 -8.72 2.07
N LYS A 78 -3.96 -8.90 0.95
CA LYS A 78 -5.41 -8.89 0.95
C LYS A 78 -5.94 -10.17 1.59
N SER A 79 -6.87 -9.99 2.54
CA SER A 79 -7.38 -11.13 3.31
C SER A 79 -8.53 -11.84 2.61
N PHE A 80 -9.43 -11.10 1.99
CA PHE A 80 -10.54 -11.69 1.25
C PHE A 80 -11.25 -10.68 0.37
#